data_11d8fb064c9aa29c25eeb43c0ebf8a1d
#
_entry.id   11d8fb064c9aa29c25eeb43c0ebf8a1d
#
_cell.length_a   1.000
_cell.length_b   1.000
_cell.length_c   1.000
_cell.angle_alpha   90.00
_cell.angle_beta   90.00
_cell.angle_gamma   90.00
#
_symmetry.space_group_name_H-M   'P 1'
#
loop_
_entity.id
_entity.type
_entity.pdbx_description
1 polymer ?
#
loop_
_entity_poly.entity_id
_entity_poly.type
_entity_poly.pdbx_seq_one_letter_code
_entity_poly.pdbx_strand_id
1 'polypeptide(L)'
;MQLVNTSRDSLLKPLQVVSGIVERRHTLPILANLLFKKQGDKVSFVSTDIEIQITTNASFGVGDEDVTTTVAARKLLDILRALPEGPVALNLKDNRMVIQSGKSRFSLQTLSATEFPVMQSVGEVTANWKMSQKSFRQLVSQVHFAMAQQDIRYYLNGMLLVIEGKQVIAVATDGHRLAYSQIELAEAPTGSGQRQEIIIPRKTILECQHLLEDSD
;
A
#
# COMPACT_ATOMS: atom_id res chain seq x y z
N MET A 1 -25.79 9.73 4.30
CA MET A 1 -25.60 8.86 3.12
C MET A 1 -24.81 7.63 3.53
N GLN A 2 -25.27 6.43 3.15
CA GLN A 2 -24.58 5.17 3.40
C GLN A 2 -23.60 4.91 2.26
N LEU A 3 -22.35 4.58 2.61
CA LEU A 3 -21.26 4.36 1.65
C LEU A 3 -20.93 2.88 1.47
N VAL A 4 -20.95 2.15 2.60
CA VAL A 4 -20.55 0.74 2.67
C VAL A 4 -21.51 0.00 3.60
N ASN A 5 -21.82 -1.24 3.23
CA ASN A 5 -22.49 -2.19 4.10
C ASN A 5 -21.93 -3.59 3.80
N THR A 6 -21.07 -4.09 4.70
CA THR A 6 -20.36 -5.36 4.51
C THR A 6 -20.00 -5.99 5.85
N SER A 7 -19.38 -7.16 5.83
CA SER A 7 -18.86 -7.77 7.06
C SER A 7 -17.64 -6.99 7.59
N ARG A 8 -17.44 -7.01 8.91
CA ARG A 8 -16.24 -6.45 9.55
C ARG A 8 -14.97 -6.95 8.88
N ASP A 9 -14.85 -8.23 8.65
CA ASP A 9 -13.63 -8.85 8.14
C ASP A 9 -13.33 -8.50 6.69
N SER A 10 -14.39 -8.35 5.86
CA SER A 10 -14.24 -7.86 4.49
C SER A 10 -13.69 -6.43 4.44
N LEU A 11 -14.06 -5.60 5.42
CA LEU A 11 -13.59 -4.22 5.53
C LEU A 11 -12.21 -4.14 6.20
N LEU A 12 -11.94 -5.04 7.14
CA LEU A 12 -10.69 -5.05 7.92
C LEU A 12 -9.47 -5.38 7.06
N LYS A 13 -9.58 -6.39 6.19
CA LYS A 13 -8.46 -6.85 5.33
C LYS A 13 -7.84 -5.73 4.48
N PRO A 14 -8.58 -5.02 3.61
CA PRO A 14 -8.03 -3.95 2.80
C PRO A 14 -7.48 -2.79 3.63
N LEU A 15 -8.11 -2.49 4.77
CA LEU A 15 -7.64 -1.43 5.66
C LEU A 15 -6.34 -1.76 6.39
N GLN A 16 -6.14 -3.03 6.75
CA GLN A 16 -4.86 -3.48 7.33
C GLN A 16 -3.70 -3.25 6.38
N VAL A 17 -3.89 -3.59 5.10
CA VAL A 17 -2.89 -3.40 4.05
C VAL A 17 -2.49 -1.93 3.91
N VAL A 18 -3.45 -1.03 3.72
CA VAL A 18 -3.14 0.39 3.49
C VAL A 18 -2.64 1.10 4.76
N SER A 19 -2.97 0.60 5.95
CA SER A 19 -2.57 1.25 7.20
C SER A 19 -1.11 1.00 7.58
N GLY A 20 -0.41 0.10 6.90
CA GLY A 20 0.99 -0.25 7.17
C GLY A 20 1.92 0.95 7.07
N ILE A 21 1.78 1.75 6.01
CA ILE A 21 2.63 2.90 5.75
C ILE A 21 2.24 4.18 6.51
N VAL A 22 1.09 4.18 7.19
CA VAL A 22 0.62 5.36 7.93
C VAL A 22 1.43 5.54 9.21
N GLU A 23 2.28 6.55 9.25
CA GLU A 23 3.10 6.87 10.40
C GLU A 23 2.29 7.54 11.52
N ARG A 24 2.78 7.42 12.76
CA ARG A 24 2.12 8.02 13.93
C ARG A 24 2.33 9.52 14.05
N ARG A 25 3.43 10.02 13.50
CA ARG A 25 3.81 11.44 13.58
C ARG A 25 4.24 11.91 12.20
N HIS A 26 3.42 12.75 11.61
CA HIS A 26 3.72 13.45 10.36
C HIS A 26 3.67 14.94 10.58
N THR A 27 4.46 15.68 9.84
CA THR A 27 4.38 17.15 9.74
C THR A 27 3.08 17.60 9.08
N LEU A 28 2.53 16.75 8.20
CA LEU A 28 1.26 16.97 7.50
C LEU A 28 0.16 16.08 8.10
N PRO A 29 -0.84 16.64 8.80
CA PRO A 29 -1.91 15.85 9.45
C PRO A 29 -2.70 14.97 8.49
N ILE A 30 -2.84 15.36 7.22
CA ILE A 30 -3.58 14.61 6.20
C ILE A 30 -2.97 13.23 5.95
N LEU A 31 -1.66 13.03 6.14
CA LEU A 31 -0.97 11.76 5.96
C LEU A 31 -1.29 10.72 7.06
N ALA A 32 -1.91 11.16 8.17
CA ALA A 32 -2.48 10.24 9.15
C ALA A 32 -3.84 9.69 8.72
N ASN A 33 -4.42 10.24 7.67
CA ASN A 33 -5.66 9.78 7.07
C ASN A 33 -5.39 8.84 5.89
N LEU A 34 -6.34 7.99 5.60
CA LEU A 34 -6.48 7.33 4.31
C LEU A 34 -7.48 8.11 3.45
N LEU A 35 -7.27 8.09 2.15
CA LEU A 35 -8.24 8.55 1.17
C LEU A 35 -9.22 7.41 0.88
N PHE A 36 -10.48 7.68 1.10
CA PHE A 36 -11.60 6.80 0.79
C PHE A 36 -12.27 7.27 -0.50
N LYS A 37 -12.33 6.39 -1.49
CA LYS A 37 -13.04 6.64 -2.75
C LYS A 37 -14.10 5.58 -2.94
N LYS A 38 -15.31 5.98 -3.25
CA LYS A 38 -16.41 5.10 -3.65
C LYS A 38 -16.91 5.53 -5.01
N GLN A 39 -17.04 4.59 -5.93
CA GLN A 39 -17.61 4.77 -7.27
C GLN A 39 -18.50 3.57 -7.56
N GLY A 40 -19.82 3.79 -7.49
CA GLY A 40 -20.78 2.70 -7.53
C GLY A 40 -20.55 1.68 -6.41
N ASP A 41 -20.37 0.40 -6.76
CA ASP A 41 -20.02 -0.69 -5.84
C ASP A 41 -18.52 -0.73 -5.47
N LYS A 42 -17.65 -0.08 -6.24
CA LYS A 42 -16.22 -0.08 -6.03
C LYS A 42 -15.82 0.88 -4.92
N VAL A 43 -15.05 0.38 -3.98
CA VAL A 43 -14.46 1.15 -2.89
C VAL A 43 -12.96 1.00 -2.94
N SER A 44 -12.25 2.12 -2.89
CA SER A 44 -10.78 2.16 -2.83
C SER A 44 -10.34 2.84 -1.55
N PHE A 45 -9.34 2.26 -0.90
CA PHE A 45 -8.60 2.87 0.20
C PHE A 45 -7.19 3.17 -0.27
N VAL A 46 -6.74 4.40 -0.09
CA VAL A 46 -5.40 4.84 -0.48
C VAL A 46 -4.71 5.45 0.73
N SER A 47 -3.50 5.04 1.00
CA SER A 47 -2.61 5.71 1.94
C SER A 47 -1.28 6.04 1.28
N THR A 48 -0.63 7.07 1.78
CA THR A 48 0.69 7.49 1.30
C THR A 48 1.45 8.19 2.43
N ASP A 49 2.76 8.12 2.35
CA ASP A 49 3.69 8.93 3.14
C ASP A 49 4.53 9.87 2.24
N ILE A 50 4.06 10.09 1.00
CA ILE A 50 4.70 10.85 -0.10
C ILE A 50 5.74 10.02 -0.87
N GLU A 51 6.46 9.10 -0.24
CA GLU A 51 7.45 8.23 -0.90
C GLU A 51 6.81 6.95 -1.45
N ILE A 52 5.82 6.43 -0.74
CA ILE A 52 5.09 5.20 -1.08
C ILE A 52 3.60 5.48 -1.09
N GLN A 53 2.89 4.86 -2.00
CA GLN A 53 1.44 4.80 -1.99
C GLN A 53 0.98 3.35 -2.07
N ILE A 54 0.05 2.99 -1.19
CA ILE A 54 -0.65 1.71 -1.22
C ILE A 54 -2.12 1.96 -1.52
N THR A 55 -2.65 1.23 -2.48
CA THR A 55 -4.06 1.28 -2.85
C THR A 55 -4.66 -0.12 -2.76
N THR A 56 -5.80 -0.24 -2.09
CA THR A 56 -6.60 -1.47 -2.08
C THR A 56 -7.99 -1.19 -2.65
N ASN A 57 -8.54 -2.18 -3.35
CA ASN A 57 -9.85 -2.09 -3.96
C ASN A 57 -10.73 -3.22 -3.47
N ALA A 58 -12.03 -2.93 -3.32
CA ALA A 58 -13.04 -3.91 -2.94
C ALA A 58 -14.39 -3.52 -3.55
N SER A 59 -15.32 -4.50 -3.66
CA SER A 59 -16.66 -4.28 -4.21
C SER A 59 -17.70 -4.52 -3.12
N PHE A 60 -17.90 -3.52 -2.27
CA PHE A 60 -18.90 -3.51 -1.21
C PHE A 60 -19.52 -2.11 -1.00
N GLY A 61 -19.34 -1.21 -1.95
CA GLY A 61 -20.01 0.09 -1.96
C GLY A 61 -21.51 -0.06 -2.13
N VAL A 62 -22.28 0.86 -1.54
CA VAL A 62 -23.74 0.90 -1.66
C VAL A 62 -24.21 2.28 -2.08
N GLY A 63 -25.33 2.32 -2.84
CA GLY A 63 -25.87 3.55 -3.40
C GLY A 63 -25.11 4.05 -4.63
N ASP A 64 -25.74 4.92 -5.40
CA ASP A 64 -25.26 5.37 -6.72
C ASP A 64 -24.30 6.58 -6.65
N GLU A 65 -24.25 7.26 -5.50
CA GLU A 65 -23.45 8.48 -5.35
C GLU A 65 -21.95 8.17 -5.22
N ASP A 66 -21.15 8.83 -6.03
CA ASP A 66 -19.70 8.80 -5.93
C ASP A 66 -19.21 9.70 -4.79
N VAL A 67 -18.29 9.20 -3.99
CA VAL A 67 -17.77 9.91 -2.82
C VAL A 67 -16.26 9.79 -2.75
N THR A 68 -15.63 10.92 -2.49
CA THR A 68 -14.19 10.96 -2.15
C THR A 68 -14.01 11.79 -0.89
N THR A 69 -13.43 11.20 0.14
CA THR A 69 -13.18 11.84 1.43
C THR A 69 -11.96 11.23 2.11
N THR A 70 -11.51 11.79 3.23
CA THR A 70 -10.42 11.17 3.99
C THR A 70 -10.88 10.87 5.42
N VAL A 71 -10.28 9.85 6.03
CA VAL A 71 -10.56 9.46 7.41
C VAL A 71 -9.29 8.96 8.10
N ALA A 72 -9.17 9.19 9.40
CA ALA A 72 -8.03 8.75 10.19
C ALA A 72 -7.84 7.22 10.11
N ALA A 73 -6.79 6.78 9.41
CA ALA A 73 -6.57 5.38 9.04
C ALA A 73 -6.48 4.47 10.27
N ARG A 74 -5.62 4.82 11.23
CA ARG A 74 -5.42 4.01 12.45
C ARG A 74 -6.66 3.96 13.31
N LYS A 75 -7.37 5.09 13.49
CA LYS A 75 -8.58 5.12 14.30
C LYS A 75 -9.67 4.25 13.69
N LEU A 76 -9.85 4.29 12.36
CA LEU A 76 -10.79 3.42 11.66
C LEU A 76 -10.41 1.95 11.84
N LEU A 77 -9.13 1.61 11.66
CA LEU A 77 -8.61 0.26 11.85
C LEU A 77 -8.82 -0.25 13.29
N ASP A 78 -8.51 0.57 14.30
CA ASP A 78 -8.65 0.20 15.71
C ASP A 78 -10.12 -0.02 16.10
N ILE A 79 -11.04 0.81 15.57
CA ILE A 79 -12.48 0.61 15.76
C ILE A 79 -12.90 -0.74 15.18
N LEU A 80 -12.51 -1.05 13.94
CA LEU A 80 -12.89 -2.32 13.30
C LEU A 80 -12.31 -3.53 14.02
N ARG A 81 -11.09 -3.44 14.55
CA ARG A 81 -10.48 -4.50 15.36
C ARG A 81 -11.20 -4.74 16.69
N ALA A 82 -11.74 -3.68 17.28
CA ALA A 82 -12.47 -3.77 18.55
C ALA A 82 -13.92 -4.22 18.38
N LEU A 83 -14.50 -4.12 17.17
CA LEU A 83 -15.86 -4.58 16.90
C LEU A 83 -15.94 -6.11 16.86
N PRO A 84 -17.06 -6.70 17.34
CA PRO A 84 -17.33 -8.11 17.15
C PRO A 84 -17.51 -8.44 15.67
N GLU A 85 -17.41 -9.71 15.32
CA GLU A 85 -17.77 -10.18 13.97
C GLU A 85 -19.22 -9.84 13.65
N GLY A 86 -19.46 -9.43 12.41
CA GLY A 86 -20.81 -9.06 11.97
C GLY A 86 -20.83 -7.95 10.93
N PRO A 87 -22.02 -7.46 10.60
CA PRO A 87 -22.18 -6.40 9.62
C PRO A 87 -21.69 -5.05 10.15
N VAL A 88 -21.03 -4.30 9.27
CA VAL A 88 -20.57 -2.94 9.52
C VAL A 88 -21.04 -2.03 8.38
N ALA A 89 -21.63 -0.91 8.75
CA ALA A 89 -22.00 0.15 7.83
C ALA A 89 -21.09 1.38 8.03
N LEU A 90 -20.60 1.92 6.92
CA LEU A 90 -19.94 3.23 6.88
C LEU A 90 -20.90 4.25 6.27
N ASN A 91 -21.15 5.33 6.98
CA ASN A 91 -22.02 6.40 6.55
C ASN A 91 -21.25 7.73 6.57
N LEU A 92 -21.48 8.60 5.60
CA LEU A 92 -20.99 9.96 5.62
C LEU A 92 -22.12 10.92 6.03
N LYS A 93 -21.87 11.70 7.07
CA LYS A 93 -22.80 12.72 7.57
C LYS A 93 -22.03 13.90 8.13
N ASP A 94 -22.33 15.12 7.68
CA ASP A 94 -21.79 16.37 8.23
C ASP A 94 -20.25 16.36 8.39
N ASN A 95 -19.53 15.97 7.34
CA ASN A 95 -18.07 15.83 7.34
C ASN A 95 -17.54 14.84 8.40
N ARG A 96 -18.32 13.82 8.71
CA ARG A 96 -17.94 12.74 9.62
C ARG A 96 -18.24 11.38 9.00
N MET A 97 -17.26 10.49 9.09
CA MET A 97 -17.44 9.06 8.82
C MET A 97 -18.06 8.41 10.06
N VAL A 98 -19.27 7.93 9.94
CA VAL A 98 -19.98 7.21 11.00
C VAL A 98 -19.86 5.72 10.75
N ILE A 99 -19.26 5.00 11.67
CA ILE A 99 -19.12 3.55 11.67
C ILE A 99 -20.21 2.97 12.57
N GLN A 100 -21.03 2.08 12.06
CA GLN A 100 -22.11 1.45 12.81
C GLN A 100 -22.04 -0.08 12.70
N SER A 101 -22.11 -0.76 13.83
CA SER A 101 -22.19 -2.21 13.92
C SER A 101 -23.06 -2.59 15.13
N GLY A 102 -24.22 -3.21 14.87
CA GLY A 102 -25.19 -3.50 15.91
C GLY A 102 -25.59 -2.25 16.70
N LYS A 103 -25.35 -2.27 18.01
CA LYS A 103 -25.63 -1.14 18.91
C LYS A 103 -24.45 -0.13 19.00
N SER A 104 -23.28 -0.47 18.45
CA SER A 104 -22.09 0.37 18.52
C SER A 104 -22.11 1.40 17.40
N ARG A 105 -21.78 2.65 17.76
CA ARG A 105 -21.69 3.76 16.81
C ARG A 105 -20.50 4.62 17.15
N PHE A 106 -19.63 4.84 16.16
CA PHE A 106 -18.46 5.70 16.24
C PHE A 106 -18.54 6.78 15.18
N SER A 107 -17.88 7.92 15.44
CA SER A 107 -17.87 9.06 14.52
C SER A 107 -16.46 9.60 14.41
N LEU A 108 -15.86 9.54 13.21
CA LEU A 108 -14.55 10.08 12.91
C LEU A 108 -14.68 11.33 12.04
N GLN A 109 -13.92 12.37 12.39
CA GLN A 109 -13.82 13.56 11.56
C GLN A 109 -13.16 13.21 10.22
N THR A 110 -13.70 13.74 9.13
CA THR A 110 -13.10 13.66 7.79
C THR A 110 -12.42 14.97 7.43
N LEU A 111 -11.42 14.92 6.55
CA LEU A 111 -10.81 16.08 5.93
C LEU A 111 -11.08 16.06 4.43
N SER A 112 -10.94 17.22 3.80
CA SER A 112 -11.11 17.33 2.35
C SER A 112 -10.14 16.42 1.61
N ALA A 113 -10.63 15.72 0.61
CA ALA A 113 -9.81 14.87 -0.25
C ALA A 113 -8.89 15.67 -1.18
N THR A 114 -9.19 16.96 -1.41
CA THR A 114 -8.38 17.83 -2.28
C THR A 114 -6.97 18.07 -1.76
N GLU A 115 -6.78 17.96 -0.46
CA GLU A 115 -5.48 18.15 0.18
C GLU A 115 -4.67 16.84 0.29
N PHE A 116 -5.26 15.72 -0.07
CA PHE A 116 -4.58 14.42 0.01
C PHE A 116 -3.60 14.25 -1.15
N PRO A 117 -2.29 14.06 -0.88
CA PRO A 117 -1.27 13.96 -1.91
C PRO A 117 -1.31 12.59 -2.60
N VAL A 118 -2.11 12.47 -3.64
CA VAL A 118 -2.12 11.26 -4.46
C VAL A 118 -0.90 11.28 -5.38
N MET A 119 -0.11 10.21 -5.35
CA MET A 119 0.96 10.01 -6.32
C MET A 119 0.35 9.89 -7.72
N GLN A 120 0.81 10.71 -8.64
CA GLN A 120 0.39 10.62 -10.04
C GLN A 120 0.90 9.30 -10.63
N SER A 121 0.09 8.68 -11.47
CA SER A 121 0.55 7.52 -12.25
C SER A 121 1.76 7.94 -13.06
N VAL A 122 2.85 7.19 -12.91
CA VAL A 122 4.04 7.37 -13.74
C VAL A 122 3.64 7.17 -15.20
N GLY A 123 4.22 7.95 -16.12
CA GLY A 123 3.90 7.95 -17.53
C GLY A 123 3.90 6.57 -18.23
N GLU A 124 4.39 6.47 -19.45
CA GLU A 124 4.40 5.20 -20.20
C GLU A 124 5.18 4.12 -19.47
N VAL A 125 4.55 2.93 -19.32
CA VAL A 125 5.22 1.75 -18.79
C VAL A 125 6.25 1.28 -19.80
N THR A 126 7.52 1.39 -19.47
CA THR A 126 8.64 1.03 -20.35
C THR A 126 8.94 -0.47 -20.37
N ALA A 127 8.63 -1.17 -19.30
CA ALA A 127 8.78 -2.62 -19.23
C ALA A 127 7.74 -3.24 -18.28
N ASN A 128 7.35 -4.48 -18.57
CA ASN A 128 6.43 -5.24 -17.74
C ASN A 128 6.92 -6.67 -17.61
N TRP A 129 6.91 -7.22 -16.40
CA TRP A 129 7.27 -8.63 -16.13
C TRP A 129 6.39 -9.20 -15.03
N LYS A 130 6.37 -10.52 -14.94
CA LYS A 130 5.62 -11.26 -13.92
C LYS A 130 6.54 -12.23 -13.18
N MET A 131 6.34 -12.34 -11.89
CA MET A 131 6.96 -13.36 -11.05
C MET A 131 6.02 -13.74 -9.91
N SER A 132 6.23 -14.90 -9.29
CA SER A 132 5.45 -15.30 -8.13
C SER A 132 5.82 -14.42 -6.92
N GLN A 133 4.86 -14.22 -6.02
CA GLN A 133 5.08 -13.50 -4.77
C GLN A 133 6.19 -14.16 -3.94
N LYS A 134 6.20 -15.49 -3.89
CA LYS A 134 7.21 -16.30 -3.21
C LYS A 134 8.62 -16.04 -3.75
N SER A 135 8.78 -16.03 -5.09
CA SER A 135 10.09 -15.76 -5.71
C SER A 135 10.59 -14.35 -5.39
N PHE A 136 9.74 -13.35 -5.46
CA PHE A 136 10.12 -11.98 -5.12
C PHE A 136 10.46 -11.84 -3.63
N ARG A 137 9.64 -12.43 -2.75
CA ARG A 137 9.90 -12.43 -1.30
C ARG A 137 11.22 -13.11 -0.97
N GLN A 138 11.53 -14.25 -1.60
CA GLN A 138 12.81 -14.94 -1.44
C GLN A 138 13.97 -14.04 -1.90
N LEU A 139 13.88 -13.45 -3.09
CA LEU A 139 14.89 -12.55 -3.64
C LEU A 139 15.21 -11.39 -2.67
N VAL A 140 14.16 -10.74 -2.18
CA VAL A 140 14.28 -9.62 -1.24
C VAL A 140 14.86 -10.07 0.10
N SER A 141 14.41 -11.21 0.66
CA SER A 141 14.86 -11.71 1.96
C SER A 141 16.36 -11.99 2.01
N GLN A 142 16.94 -12.35 0.87
CA GLN A 142 18.36 -12.66 0.75
C GLN A 142 19.27 -11.43 0.71
N VAL A 143 18.74 -10.22 0.50
CA VAL A 143 19.58 -9.02 0.33
C VAL A 143 19.20 -7.85 1.23
N HIS A 144 17.94 -7.72 1.65
CA HIS A 144 17.42 -6.53 2.32
C HIS A 144 18.18 -6.13 3.59
N PHE A 145 18.77 -7.09 4.32
CA PHE A 145 19.52 -6.86 5.54
C PHE A 145 20.82 -6.07 5.32
N ALA A 146 21.33 -6.03 4.08
CA ALA A 146 22.52 -5.30 3.72
C ALA A 146 22.27 -3.85 3.29
N MET A 147 21.01 -3.43 3.16
CA MET A 147 20.68 -2.02 2.90
C MET A 147 21.11 -1.12 4.06
N ALA A 148 21.67 0.05 3.76
CA ALA A 148 21.96 1.07 4.76
C ALA A 148 20.69 1.63 5.42
N GLN A 149 20.89 2.28 6.57
CA GLN A 149 19.84 3.03 7.27
C GLN A 149 20.30 4.47 7.43
N GLN A 150 19.61 5.41 6.80
CA GLN A 150 19.90 6.85 6.92
C GLN A 150 21.36 7.25 6.54
N ASP A 151 21.93 6.57 5.55
CA ASP A 151 23.22 6.97 4.98
C ASP A 151 23.03 8.22 4.11
N ILE A 152 24.00 9.14 4.14
CA ILE A 152 24.01 10.34 3.30
C ILE A 152 24.06 10.01 1.81
N ARG A 153 24.63 8.86 1.47
CA ARG A 153 24.58 8.27 0.13
C ARG A 153 23.23 7.58 -0.04
N TYR A 154 22.20 8.37 -0.37
CA TYR A 154 20.80 7.94 -0.42
C TYR A 154 20.55 6.66 -1.24
N TYR A 155 21.37 6.40 -2.28
CA TYR A 155 21.27 5.20 -3.09
C TYR A 155 21.61 3.90 -2.33
N LEU A 156 22.30 3.98 -1.19
CA LEU A 156 22.53 2.82 -0.31
C LEU A 156 21.33 2.52 0.61
N ASN A 157 20.43 3.47 0.79
CA ASN A 157 19.20 3.29 1.58
C ASN A 157 18.11 2.56 0.79
N GLY A 158 18.49 1.70 -0.14
CA GLY A 158 17.60 0.94 -0.98
C GLY A 158 18.24 -0.33 -1.51
N MET A 159 17.46 -1.07 -2.26
CA MET A 159 17.87 -2.27 -2.98
C MET A 159 17.93 -1.96 -4.48
N LEU A 160 19.07 -2.19 -5.10
CA LEU A 160 19.18 -2.17 -6.56
C LEU A 160 18.49 -3.42 -7.11
N LEU A 161 17.54 -3.23 -8.00
CA LEU A 161 16.91 -4.28 -8.79
C LEU A 161 17.35 -4.12 -10.24
N VAL A 162 17.94 -5.15 -10.80
CA VAL A 162 18.36 -5.20 -12.21
C VAL A 162 17.55 -6.27 -12.92
N ILE A 163 17.05 -5.92 -14.10
CA ILE A 163 16.34 -6.84 -14.98
C ILE A 163 17.07 -6.89 -16.30
N GLU A 164 17.59 -8.07 -16.66
CA GLU A 164 18.35 -8.29 -17.88
C GLU A 164 17.95 -9.63 -18.52
N GLY A 165 17.32 -9.56 -19.67
CA GLY A 165 16.71 -10.73 -20.29
C GLY A 165 15.69 -11.38 -19.34
N LYS A 166 15.89 -12.64 -18.96
CA LYS A 166 15.07 -13.34 -17.96
C LYS A 166 15.61 -13.25 -16.54
N GLN A 167 16.77 -12.65 -16.34
CA GLN A 167 17.36 -12.55 -15.01
C GLN A 167 16.83 -11.34 -14.26
N VAL A 168 16.47 -11.56 -13.00
CA VAL A 168 16.18 -10.50 -12.03
C VAL A 168 17.21 -10.61 -10.92
N ILE A 169 17.97 -9.56 -10.74
CA ILE A 169 19.08 -9.47 -9.78
C ILE A 169 18.73 -8.43 -8.74
N ALA A 170 18.91 -8.78 -7.48
CA ALA A 170 18.80 -7.85 -6.36
C ALA A 170 20.16 -7.69 -5.69
N VAL A 171 20.53 -6.44 -5.41
CA VAL A 171 21.78 -6.10 -4.71
C VAL A 171 21.50 -5.07 -3.63
N ALA A 172 22.08 -5.25 -2.47
CA ALA A 172 22.05 -4.26 -1.40
C ALA A 172 23.44 -4.16 -0.74
N THR A 173 23.81 -2.95 -0.32
CA THR A 173 25.06 -2.70 0.41
C THR A 173 24.92 -1.48 1.32
N ASP A 174 25.65 -1.47 2.42
CA ASP A 174 25.83 -0.33 3.31
C ASP A 174 27.27 0.24 3.26
N GLY A 175 28.11 -0.27 2.33
CA GLY A 175 29.51 0.09 2.18
C GLY A 175 30.46 -0.76 3.02
N HIS A 176 29.97 -1.60 3.95
CA HIS A 176 30.75 -2.52 4.77
C HIS A 176 30.47 -3.98 4.40
N ARG A 177 29.29 -4.26 3.93
CA ARG A 177 28.84 -5.58 3.46
C ARG A 177 28.03 -5.42 2.19
N LEU A 178 27.99 -6.47 1.38
CA LEU A 178 27.18 -6.55 0.17
C LEU A 178 26.44 -7.88 0.17
N ALA A 179 25.17 -7.83 -0.20
CA ALA A 179 24.37 -9.01 -0.48
C ALA A 179 23.90 -8.98 -1.94
N TYR A 180 23.95 -10.13 -2.57
CA TYR A 180 23.58 -10.35 -3.97
C TYR A 180 22.69 -11.58 -4.06
N SER A 181 21.62 -11.49 -4.81
CA SER A 181 20.75 -12.61 -5.15
C SER A 181 20.22 -12.46 -6.55
N GLN A 182 19.89 -13.60 -7.19
CA GLN A 182 19.30 -13.61 -8.53
C GLN A 182 18.27 -14.72 -8.65
N ILE A 183 17.29 -14.48 -9.50
CA ILE A 183 16.29 -15.45 -9.92
C ILE A 183 16.08 -15.36 -11.44
N GLU A 184 15.52 -16.40 -12.03
CA GLU A 184 15.15 -16.42 -13.44
C GLU A 184 13.62 -16.35 -13.60
N LEU A 185 13.15 -15.46 -14.48
CA LEU A 185 11.75 -15.34 -14.85
C LEU A 185 11.35 -16.46 -15.79
N ALA A 186 10.12 -16.96 -15.66
CA ALA A 186 9.56 -17.92 -16.61
C ALA A 186 9.49 -17.35 -18.03
N GLU A 187 9.13 -16.07 -18.13
CA GLU A 187 9.02 -15.33 -19.38
C GLU A 187 9.89 -14.08 -19.36
N ALA A 188 10.43 -13.70 -20.50
CA ALA A 188 11.17 -12.44 -20.61
C ALA A 188 10.23 -11.25 -20.45
N PRO A 189 10.70 -10.12 -19.86
CA PRO A 189 9.93 -8.88 -19.79
C PRO A 189 9.45 -8.43 -21.16
N THR A 190 8.25 -7.88 -21.21
CA THR A 190 7.75 -7.16 -22.40
C THR A 190 8.15 -5.68 -22.30
N GLY A 191 8.57 -5.09 -23.42
CA GLY A 191 9.03 -3.68 -23.47
C GLY A 191 10.45 -3.58 -24.01
N SER A 192 11.21 -2.58 -23.60
CA SER A 192 12.58 -2.40 -24.07
C SER A 192 13.45 -3.59 -23.68
N GLY A 193 13.96 -4.35 -24.66
CA GLY A 193 14.87 -5.49 -24.45
C GLY A 193 16.25 -5.11 -23.85
N GLN A 194 16.37 -3.93 -23.27
CA GLN A 194 17.57 -3.42 -22.63
C GLN A 194 17.56 -3.73 -21.13
N ARG A 195 18.74 -3.85 -20.57
CA ARG A 195 18.96 -3.93 -19.13
C ARG A 195 18.31 -2.74 -18.44
N GLN A 196 17.51 -3.00 -17.42
CA GLN A 196 16.86 -1.99 -16.60
C GLN A 196 17.38 -2.06 -15.17
N GLU A 197 17.60 -0.89 -14.59
CA GLU A 197 18.12 -0.75 -13.23
C GLU A 197 17.27 0.26 -12.48
N ILE A 198 16.80 -0.13 -11.31
CA ILE A 198 16.05 0.73 -10.41
C ILE A 198 16.53 0.54 -8.97
N ILE A 199 16.54 1.61 -8.19
CA ILE A 199 16.76 1.53 -6.75
C ILE A 199 15.41 1.63 -6.07
N ILE A 200 15.02 0.58 -5.35
CA ILE A 200 13.78 0.53 -4.58
C ILE A 200 14.11 0.95 -3.14
N PRO A 201 13.47 2.00 -2.61
CA PRO A 201 13.74 2.48 -1.26
C PRO A 201 13.54 1.38 -0.20
N ARG A 202 14.36 1.42 0.86
CA ARG A 202 14.28 0.45 1.96
C ARG A 202 12.87 0.29 2.53
N LYS A 203 12.16 1.40 2.73
CA LYS A 203 10.79 1.38 3.27
C LYS A 203 9.85 0.59 2.35
N THR A 204 9.93 0.81 1.04
CA THR A 204 9.13 0.06 0.05
C THR A 204 9.43 -1.43 0.11
N ILE A 205 10.71 -1.82 0.22
CA ILE A 205 11.11 -3.23 0.33
C ILE A 205 10.55 -3.87 1.60
N LEU A 206 10.60 -3.20 2.74
CA LEU A 206 10.06 -3.71 4.00
C LEU A 206 8.53 -3.86 3.94
N GLU A 207 7.83 -2.91 3.36
CA GLU A 207 6.37 -3.02 3.16
C GLU A 207 6.01 -4.14 2.18
N CYS A 208 6.75 -4.30 1.09
CA CYS A 208 6.55 -5.42 0.18
C CYS A 208 6.68 -6.77 0.92
N GLN A 209 7.65 -6.94 1.81
CA GLN A 209 7.81 -8.18 2.59
C GLN A 209 6.61 -8.46 3.50
N HIS A 210 5.96 -7.42 4.04
CA HIS A 210 4.76 -7.57 4.86
C HIS A 210 3.51 -7.91 4.04
N LEU A 211 3.45 -7.45 2.79
CA LEU A 211 2.30 -7.62 1.91
C LEU A 211 2.33 -8.88 1.08
N LEU A 212 3.53 -9.40 0.77
CA LEU A 212 3.70 -10.60 -0.03
C LEU A 212 3.38 -11.85 0.78
N GLU A 213 2.58 -12.71 0.20
CA GLU A 213 2.24 -14.03 0.74
C GLU A 213 3.19 -15.11 0.19
N ASP A 214 3.27 -16.26 0.88
CA ASP A 214 4.02 -17.43 0.40
C ASP A 214 3.19 -18.21 -0.65
N SER A 215 2.52 -17.50 -1.54
CA SER A 215 1.73 -18.05 -2.63
C SER A 215 2.45 -17.91 -3.98
N ASP A 216 2.21 -18.85 -4.86
CA ASP A 216 2.70 -18.84 -6.25
C ASP A 216 1.86 -17.91 -7.13
#